data_6b422edf4f4fb8055fcd78ebb81e6529
#
_entry.id   6b422edf4f4fb8055fcd78ebb81e6529
#
_cell.length_a   1.000
_cell.length_b   1.000
_cell.length_c   1.000
_cell.angle_alpha   90.00
_cell.angle_beta   90.00
_cell.angle_gamma   90.00
#
_symmetry.space_group_name_H-M   'P 1'
#
loop_
_entity.id
_entity.type
_entity.pdbx_description
1 polymer ?
#
loop_
_entity_poly.entity_id
_entity_poly.type
_entity_poly.pdbx_seq_one_letter_code
_entity_poly.pdbx_strand_id
1 'polypeptide(L)'
;MPRETARWVLDVSAAKAGYHVAFVTLQCLIRLLKAADISAASKRRLTTINRASLVILDEIGFMPVSKAEGNLLFSFVCYENKSLVLTSNKGFDDWADFLGDTVIATAILDRLIFKCEIFNLTGNGRRVKHRQRIL
;
A
#
# COMPACT_ATOMS: atom_id res chain seq x y z
N MET A 1 -16.41 -3.45 8.42
CA MET A 1 -16.04 -4.21 7.23
C MET A 1 -14.58 -4.62 7.33
N PRO A 2 -14.23 -5.88 7.16
CA PRO A 2 -12.83 -6.26 7.17
C PRO A 2 -12.07 -5.60 6.03
N ARG A 3 -10.80 -5.21 6.27
CA ARG A 3 -9.95 -4.53 5.27
C ARG A 3 -9.88 -5.29 3.95
N GLU A 4 -9.79 -6.60 4.02
CA GLU A 4 -9.73 -7.46 2.84
C GLU A 4 -10.98 -7.39 1.98
N THR A 5 -12.15 -7.35 2.61
CA THR A 5 -13.42 -7.22 1.89
C THR A 5 -13.54 -5.86 1.21
N ALA A 6 -13.19 -4.78 1.92
CA ALA A 6 -13.20 -3.44 1.36
C ALA A 6 -12.24 -3.31 0.16
N ARG A 7 -11.04 -3.85 0.28
CA ARG A 7 -10.05 -3.90 -0.79
C ARG A 7 -10.58 -4.64 -2.01
N TRP A 8 -11.13 -5.84 -1.80
CA TRP A 8 -11.66 -6.67 -2.88
C TRP A 8 -12.83 -5.99 -3.61
N VAL A 9 -13.72 -5.34 -2.87
CA VAL A 9 -14.84 -4.58 -3.45
C VAL A 9 -14.34 -3.42 -4.31
N LEU A 10 -13.33 -2.68 -3.84
CA LEU A 10 -12.73 -1.58 -4.61
C LEU A 10 -12.05 -2.08 -5.88
N ASP A 11 -11.28 -3.16 -5.79
CA ASP A 11 -10.59 -3.78 -6.92
C ASP A 11 -11.60 -4.22 -7.99
N VAL A 12 -12.59 -5.00 -7.62
CA VAL A 12 -13.63 -5.48 -8.53
C VAL A 12 -14.45 -4.33 -9.11
N SER A 13 -14.80 -3.34 -8.30
CA SER A 13 -15.61 -2.20 -8.77
C SER A 13 -14.85 -1.35 -9.78
N ALA A 14 -13.57 -1.06 -9.52
CA ALA A 14 -12.72 -0.31 -10.45
C ALA A 14 -12.48 -1.08 -11.75
N ALA A 15 -12.23 -2.38 -11.68
CA ALA A 15 -12.05 -3.22 -12.85
C ALA A 15 -13.33 -3.30 -13.70
N LYS A 16 -14.50 -3.43 -13.08
CA LYS A 16 -15.80 -3.41 -13.77
C LYS A 16 -16.07 -2.08 -14.47
N ALA A 17 -15.56 -0.98 -13.91
CA ALA A 17 -15.67 0.35 -14.53
C ALA A 17 -14.66 0.56 -15.68
N GLY A 18 -13.85 -0.43 -16.03
CA GLY A 18 -12.89 -0.35 -17.13
C GLY A 18 -11.53 0.23 -16.75
N TYR A 19 -11.25 0.42 -15.45
CA TYR A 19 -9.96 0.92 -14.98
C TYR A 19 -8.94 -0.21 -14.82
N HIS A 20 -7.70 0.07 -15.18
CA HIS A 20 -6.59 -0.82 -14.87
C HIS A 20 -6.20 -0.69 -13.39
N VAL A 21 -6.31 -1.78 -12.67
CA VAL A 21 -5.99 -1.85 -11.25
C VAL A 21 -4.75 -2.72 -11.05
N ALA A 22 -3.76 -2.19 -10.34
CA ALA A 22 -2.61 -2.94 -9.88
C ALA A 22 -2.71 -3.16 -8.38
N PHE A 23 -2.53 -4.40 -7.97
CA PHE A 23 -2.46 -4.80 -6.57
C PHE A 23 -1.05 -5.26 -6.25
N VAL A 24 -0.47 -4.70 -5.19
CA VAL A 24 0.87 -5.06 -4.73
C VAL A 24 0.99 -4.86 -3.22
N THR A 25 1.71 -5.76 -2.57
CA THR A 25 2.09 -5.57 -1.16
C THR A 25 3.28 -4.62 -1.08
N LEU A 26 3.45 -3.94 0.05
CA LEU A 26 4.60 -3.05 0.27
C LEU A 26 5.92 -3.78 0.07
N GLN A 27 6.04 -4.98 0.61
CA GLN A 27 7.25 -5.80 0.49
C GLN A 27 7.57 -6.16 -0.96
N CYS A 28 6.56 -6.56 -1.72
CA CYS A 28 6.72 -6.87 -3.13
C CYS A 28 7.13 -5.62 -3.92
N LEU A 29 6.49 -4.49 -3.66
CA LEU A 29 6.84 -3.22 -4.32
C LEU A 29 8.29 -2.82 -4.05
N ILE A 30 8.73 -2.87 -2.79
CA ILE A 30 10.11 -2.55 -2.42
C ILE A 30 11.09 -3.48 -3.13
N ARG A 31 10.79 -4.76 -3.17
CA ARG A 31 11.62 -5.73 -3.89
C ARG A 31 11.76 -5.39 -5.38
N LEU A 32 10.65 -5.03 -6.02
CA LEU A 32 10.66 -4.61 -7.42
C LEU A 32 11.44 -3.33 -7.63
N LEU A 33 11.29 -2.34 -6.75
CA LEU A 33 12.01 -1.07 -6.83
C LEU A 33 13.53 -1.27 -6.68
N LYS A 34 13.95 -2.16 -5.78
CA LYS A 34 15.37 -2.49 -5.58
C LYS A 34 15.97 -3.24 -6.76
N ALA A 35 15.19 -4.06 -7.44
CA ALA A 35 15.66 -4.93 -8.51
C ALA A 35 15.46 -4.34 -9.93
N ALA A 36 14.84 -3.18 -10.05
CA ALA A 36 14.46 -2.61 -11.36
C ALA A 36 15.64 -2.39 -12.30
N ASP A 37 16.80 -2.02 -11.76
CA ASP A 37 18.00 -1.73 -12.56
C ASP A 37 18.73 -2.99 -13.02
N ILE A 38 18.51 -4.13 -12.37
CA ILE A 38 19.24 -5.37 -12.62
C ILE A 38 18.36 -6.51 -13.17
N SER A 39 17.06 -6.34 -13.13
CA SER A 39 16.09 -7.36 -13.57
C SER A 39 15.08 -6.78 -14.55
N ALA A 40 15.11 -7.27 -15.79
CA ALA A 40 14.14 -6.87 -16.80
C ALA A 40 12.70 -7.25 -16.42
N ALA A 41 12.50 -8.38 -15.73
CA ALA A 41 11.20 -8.80 -15.25
C ALA A 41 10.64 -7.83 -14.18
N SER A 42 11.47 -7.41 -13.23
CA SER A 42 11.08 -6.43 -12.21
C SER A 42 10.75 -5.07 -12.83
N LYS A 43 11.54 -4.62 -13.79
CA LYS A 43 11.28 -3.37 -14.51
C LYS A 43 9.95 -3.42 -15.26
N ARG A 44 9.64 -4.53 -15.95
CA ARG A 44 8.35 -4.71 -16.63
C ARG A 44 7.18 -4.68 -15.66
N ARG A 45 7.32 -5.35 -14.53
CA ARG A 45 6.26 -5.37 -13.49
C ARG A 45 6.03 -3.97 -12.94
N LEU A 46 7.08 -3.22 -12.63
CA LEU A 46 6.97 -1.82 -12.19
C LEU A 46 6.30 -0.93 -13.25
N THR A 47 6.65 -1.10 -14.50
CA THR A 47 6.02 -0.37 -15.60
C THR A 47 4.51 -0.63 -15.64
N THR A 48 4.10 -1.88 -15.46
CA THR A 48 2.68 -2.25 -15.39
C THR A 48 1.99 -1.58 -14.20
N ILE A 49 2.61 -1.58 -13.02
CA ILE A 49 2.08 -0.92 -11.83
C ILE A 49 1.96 0.59 -12.06
N ASN A 50 3.00 1.21 -12.62
CA ASN A 50 3.01 2.65 -12.88
C ASN A 50 1.99 3.11 -13.92
N ARG A 51 1.62 2.24 -14.84
CA ARG A 51 0.58 2.54 -15.84
C ARG A 51 -0.84 2.29 -15.35
N ALA A 52 -1.01 1.67 -14.20
CA ALA A 52 -2.33 1.41 -13.66
C ALA A 52 -3.04 2.71 -13.25
N SER A 53 -4.34 2.75 -13.47
CA SER A 53 -5.20 3.88 -13.07
C SER A 53 -5.38 3.93 -11.55
N LEU A 54 -5.38 2.77 -10.92
CA LEU A 54 -5.49 2.59 -9.47
C LEU A 54 -4.43 1.60 -9.00
N VAL A 55 -3.68 1.97 -7.99
CA VAL A 55 -2.73 1.08 -7.32
C VAL A 55 -3.22 0.84 -5.90
N ILE A 56 -3.39 -0.43 -5.55
CA ILE A 56 -3.71 -0.85 -4.19
C ILE A 56 -2.42 -1.37 -3.56
N LEU A 57 -1.91 -0.62 -2.59
CA LEU A 57 -0.72 -0.95 -1.83
C LEU A 57 -1.12 -1.50 -0.47
N ASP A 58 -0.88 -2.77 -0.27
CA ASP A 58 -1.34 -3.53 0.88
C ASP A 58 -0.22 -3.83 1.88
N GLU A 59 -0.61 -4.15 3.09
CA GLU A 59 0.28 -4.60 4.16
C GLU A 59 1.35 -3.58 4.60
N ILE A 60 1.00 -2.29 4.59
CA ILE A 60 1.89 -1.26 5.11
C ILE A 60 2.01 -1.40 6.63
N GLY A 61 3.24 -1.46 7.12
CA GLY A 61 3.55 -1.57 8.55
C GLY A 61 3.65 -2.98 9.08
N PHE A 62 3.49 -4.02 8.26
CA PHE A 62 3.63 -5.42 8.70
C PHE A 62 5.08 -5.80 8.97
N MET A 63 6.02 -5.19 8.26
CA MET A 63 7.45 -5.42 8.43
C MET A 63 8.20 -4.09 8.41
N PRO A 64 9.31 -3.97 9.18
CA PRO A 64 10.10 -2.77 9.17
C PRO A 64 10.74 -2.54 7.79
N VAL A 65 10.98 -1.27 7.49
CA VAL A 65 11.54 -0.80 6.23
C VAL A 65 12.82 -0.04 6.54
N SER A 66 13.90 -0.31 5.82
CA SER A 66 15.14 0.44 5.98
C SER A 66 14.99 1.88 5.47
N LYS A 67 15.90 2.76 5.86
CA LYS A 67 15.90 4.15 5.37
C LYS A 67 15.99 4.24 3.84
N ALA A 68 16.84 3.43 3.22
CA ALA A 68 16.96 3.38 1.76
C ALA A 68 15.67 2.90 1.10
N GLU A 69 15.02 1.89 1.66
CA GLU A 69 13.73 1.40 1.19
C GLU A 69 12.62 2.43 1.39
N GLY A 70 12.65 3.17 2.49
CA GLY A 70 11.74 4.29 2.73
C GLY A 70 11.87 5.39 1.69
N ASN A 71 13.09 5.71 1.25
CA ASN A 71 13.34 6.65 0.15
C ASN A 71 12.75 6.18 -1.17
N LEU A 72 12.86 4.89 -1.48
CA LEU A 72 12.24 4.29 -2.67
C LEU A 72 10.73 4.40 -2.63
N LEU A 73 10.14 4.11 -1.48
CA LEU A 73 8.69 4.25 -1.28
C LEU A 73 8.24 5.70 -1.44
N PHE A 74 8.97 6.65 -0.85
CA PHE A 74 8.70 8.08 -0.99
C PHE A 74 8.69 8.51 -2.46
N SER A 75 9.70 8.12 -3.21
CA SER A 75 9.78 8.42 -4.64
C SER A 75 8.59 7.84 -5.41
N PHE A 76 8.21 6.60 -5.11
CA PHE A 76 7.06 5.96 -5.74
C PHE A 76 5.75 6.70 -5.46
N VAL A 77 5.52 7.08 -4.21
CA VAL A 77 4.29 7.78 -3.79
C VAL A 77 4.21 9.20 -4.35
N CYS A 78 5.35 9.91 -4.41
CA CYS A 78 5.37 11.32 -4.78
C CYS A 78 5.49 11.57 -6.28
N TYR A 79 6.09 10.66 -7.02
CA TYR A 79 6.51 10.94 -8.39
C TYR A 79 5.37 10.87 -9.41
N GLU A 80 4.27 10.22 -9.10
CA GLU A 80 3.23 10.01 -10.11
C GLU A 80 1.83 10.37 -9.62
N ASN A 81 1.06 10.99 -10.53
CA ASN A 81 -0.36 11.32 -10.35
C ASN A 81 -1.23 10.07 -10.52
N LYS A 82 -1.07 9.08 -9.66
CA LYS A 82 -1.93 7.90 -9.68
C LYS A 82 -2.84 7.88 -8.46
N SER A 83 -3.99 7.26 -8.63
CA SER A 83 -4.87 6.98 -7.51
C SER A 83 -4.30 5.84 -6.69
N LEU A 84 -4.18 6.05 -5.39
CA LEU A 84 -3.63 5.07 -4.46
C LEU A 84 -4.66 4.69 -3.41
N VAL A 85 -4.77 3.41 -3.15
CA VAL A 85 -5.44 2.87 -1.97
C VAL A 85 -4.38 2.20 -1.11
N LEU A 86 -4.27 2.63 0.13
CA LEU A 86 -3.27 2.13 1.05
C LEU A 86 -3.98 1.40 2.19
N THR A 87 -3.50 0.21 2.53
CA THR A 87 -3.96 -0.50 3.72
C THR A 87 -2.82 -0.66 4.71
N SER A 88 -3.08 -0.40 5.96
CA SER A 88 -2.08 -0.48 7.03
C SER A 88 -2.69 -1.03 8.30
N ASN A 89 -1.89 -1.78 9.05
CA ASN A 89 -2.21 -2.17 10.42
C ASN A 89 -1.68 -1.18 11.45
N LYS A 90 -0.96 -0.14 11.00
CA LYS A 90 -0.37 0.91 11.83
C LYS A 90 -1.14 2.23 11.67
N GLY A 91 -1.34 2.94 12.77
CA GLY A 91 -1.75 4.34 12.72
C GLY A 91 -0.62 5.23 12.21
N PHE A 92 -0.97 6.44 11.78
CA PHE A 92 0.03 7.38 11.25
C PHE A 92 1.13 7.72 12.27
N ASP A 93 0.82 7.71 13.56
CA ASP A 93 1.80 7.96 14.62
C ASP A 93 2.92 6.90 14.65
N ASP A 94 2.64 5.70 14.19
CA ASP A 94 3.58 4.59 14.17
C ASP A 94 4.42 4.50 12.89
N TRP A 95 4.11 5.32 11.89
CA TRP A 95 4.79 5.24 10.59
C TRP A 95 6.28 5.62 10.65
N ALA A 96 6.64 6.53 11.56
CA ALA A 96 8.04 6.88 11.77
C ALA A 96 8.87 5.68 12.25
N ASP A 97 8.28 4.83 13.08
CA ASP A 97 8.96 3.66 13.64
C ASP A 97 9.26 2.61 12.55
N PHE A 98 8.27 2.23 11.75
CA PHE A 98 8.50 1.20 10.74
C PHE A 98 9.28 1.69 9.52
N LEU A 99 9.20 2.98 9.19
CA LEU A 99 10.01 3.58 8.12
C LEU A 99 11.43 3.91 8.55
N GLY A 100 11.71 3.86 9.85
CA GLY A 100 13.05 4.08 10.40
C GLY A 100 13.58 5.51 10.24
N ASP A 101 12.76 6.45 9.80
CA ASP A 101 13.14 7.84 9.60
C ASP A 101 11.93 8.75 9.72
N THR A 102 11.97 9.65 10.70
CA THR A 102 10.88 10.59 10.98
C THR A 102 10.67 11.58 9.82
N VAL A 103 11.75 12.03 9.18
CA VAL A 103 11.68 12.99 8.08
C VAL A 103 10.98 12.38 6.86
N ILE A 104 11.36 11.15 6.49
CA ILE A 104 10.73 10.43 5.38
C ILE A 104 9.27 10.12 5.68
N ALA A 105 8.98 9.65 6.89
CA ALA A 105 7.60 9.37 7.31
C ALA A 105 6.73 10.62 7.24
N THR A 106 7.21 11.74 7.76
CA THR A 106 6.50 13.02 7.71
C THR A 106 6.26 13.46 6.27
N ALA A 107 7.26 13.35 5.41
CA ALA A 107 7.13 13.73 4.00
C ALA A 107 6.11 12.86 3.24
N ILE A 108 6.11 11.56 3.48
CA ILE A 108 5.11 10.64 2.90
C ILE A 108 3.70 10.96 3.41
N LEU A 109 3.56 11.15 4.72
CA LEU A 109 2.28 11.46 5.34
C LEU A 109 1.71 12.80 4.85
N ASP A 110 2.52 13.83 4.76
CA ASP A 110 2.11 15.13 4.23
C ASP A 110 1.57 15.00 2.81
N ARG A 111 2.24 14.21 1.99
CA ARG A 111 1.79 13.97 0.61
C ARG A 111 0.49 13.19 0.56
N LEU A 112 0.34 12.18 1.38
CA LEU A 112 -0.85 11.34 1.40
C LEU A 112 -2.06 12.05 2.01
N ILE A 113 -1.88 12.75 3.14
CA ILE A 113 -2.97 13.37 3.89
C ILE A 113 -3.58 14.57 3.13
N PHE A 114 -2.80 15.25 2.31
CA PHE A 114 -3.23 16.46 1.63
C PHE A 114 -4.53 16.29 0.81
N LYS A 115 -4.75 15.10 0.23
CA LYS A 115 -5.95 14.79 -0.57
C LYS A 115 -6.40 13.35 -0.36
N CYS A 116 -6.50 12.88 0.86
CA CYS A 116 -6.93 11.51 1.11
C CYS A 116 -8.19 11.46 1.97
N GLU A 117 -8.91 10.37 1.82
CA GLU A 117 -9.95 9.96 2.75
C GLU A 117 -9.41 8.82 3.61
N ILE A 118 -9.60 8.94 4.93
CA ILE A 118 -9.08 7.99 5.91
C ILE A 118 -10.25 7.20 6.47
N PHE A 119 -10.16 5.88 6.33
CA PHE A 119 -11.12 4.94 6.91
C PHE A 119 -10.46 4.17 8.05
N ASN A 120 -10.91 4.42 9.27
CA ASN A 120 -10.43 3.67 10.42
C ASN A 120 -11.38 2.49 10.67
N LEU A 121 -10.93 1.29 10.27
CA LEU A 121 -11.72 0.07 10.38
C LEU A 121 -11.37 -0.62 11.70
N THR A 122 -12.23 -0.43 12.71
CA THR A 122 -12.12 -1.05 14.02
C THR A 122 -13.18 -2.15 14.17
N GLY A 123 -12.90 -3.14 15.01
CA GLY A 123 -13.83 -4.21 15.34
C GLY A 123 -13.29 -5.61 14.99
N ASN A 124 -14.08 -6.63 15.35
CA ASN A 124 -13.74 -8.02 15.09
C ASN A 124 -13.96 -8.39 13.63
N GLY A 125 -12.89 -8.74 12.94
CA GLY A 125 -12.99 -9.21 11.56
C GLY A 125 -13.75 -10.53 11.45
N ARG A 126 -14.26 -10.83 10.26
CA ARG A 126 -14.99 -12.08 9.97
C ARG A 126 -14.20 -13.34 10.35
N ARG A 127 -12.88 -13.31 10.18
CA ARG A 127 -12.00 -14.45 10.55
C ARG A 127 -12.04 -14.73 12.03
N VAL A 128 -12.03 -13.70 12.87
CA VAL A 128 -12.12 -13.85 14.33
C VAL A 128 -13.50 -14.37 14.72
N LYS A 129 -14.56 -13.84 14.13
CA LYS A 129 -15.94 -14.30 14.37
C LYS A 129 -16.11 -15.77 13.95
N HIS A 130 -15.51 -16.18 12.85
CA HIS A 130 -15.55 -17.55 12.40
C HIS A 130 -14.81 -18.50 13.36
N ARG A 131 -13.63 -18.11 13.85
CA ARG A 131 -12.88 -18.86 14.86
C ARG A 131 -13.66 -19.01 16.18
N GLN A 132 -14.31 -17.95 16.62
CA GLN A 132 -15.14 -18.01 17.85
C GLN A 132 -16.36 -18.91 17.70
N ARG A 133 -16.83 -19.15 16.50
CA ARG A 133 -17.94 -20.08 16.22
C ARG A 133 -17.51 -21.54 16.18
N ILE A 134 -16.25 -21.81 15.92
CA ILE A 134 -15.71 -23.19 15.83
C ILE A 134 -15.21 -23.66 17.19
N LEU A 135 -14.92 -22.74 18.08
CA LEU A 135 -14.53 -23.01 19.46
C LEU A 135 -15.72 -22.94 20.41
#